data_3cf7ea7bac70b368e6483d384765c1a6
#
_entry.id   3cf7ea7bac70b368e6483d384765c1a6
#
_cell.length_a   1.000
_cell.length_b   1.000
_cell.length_c   1.000
_cell.angle_alpha   90.00
_cell.angle_beta   90.00
_cell.angle_gamma   90.00
#
_symmetry.space_group_name_H-M   'P 1'
#
loop_
_entity.id
_entity.type
_entity.pdbx_description
1 polymer ?
#
loop_
_entity_poly.entity_id
_entity_poly.type
_entity_poly.pdbx_seq_one_letter_code
_entity_poly.pdbx_strand_id
1 'polypeptide(L)'
;KLEDAKGKKMDSSSLAGKYIGLYFSASWCAPCRAFTPLLKQFRDDHLDNGFEVVLVNFDKSNTDKRRYIRDSGMEWPSVEGARRKASKNLAETYQVQGYPTLIILDPHGNVVTDRGVDAITYEPETAFGQWIKFETPDA
;
A
#
# COMPACT_ATOMS: atom_id res chain seq x y z
N LYS A 1 13.05 2.78 -4.43
CA LYS A 1 13.78 2.06 -3.40
C LYS A 1 12.85 1.72 -2.25
N LEU A 2 12.96 0.48 -1.79
CA LEU A 2 12.09 -0.03 -0.72
C LEU A 2 12.88 -0.30 0.55
N GLU A 3 12.15 -0.27 1.67
CA GLU A 3 12.66 -0.74 2.95
C GLU A 3 11.57 -1.58 3.63
N ASP A 4 11.99 -2.53 4.47
CA ASP A 4 11.05 -3.36 5.20
C ASP A 4 10.47 -2.58 6.40
N ALA A 5 9.59 -3.24 7.15
CA ALA A 5 8.90 -2.61 8.28
C ALA A 5 9.85 -2.13 9.38
N LYS A 6 11.08 -2.63 9.41
CA LYS A 6 12.11 -2.21 10.37
C LYS A 6 13.04 -1.14 9.81
N GLY A 7 12.81 -0.71 8.57
CA GLY A 7 13.62 0.31 7.92
C GLY A 7 14.86 -0.21 7.20
N LYS A 8 14.98 -1.52 7.06
CA LYS A 8 16.11 -2.13 6.38
C LYS A 8 15.86 -2.16 4.88
N LYS A 9 16.84 -1.81 4.09
CA LYS A 9 16.72 -1.80 2.63
C LYS A 9 16.35 -3.19 2.11
N MET A 10 15.46 -3.22 1.11
CA MET A 10 15.06 -4.45 0.46
C MET A 10 14.94 -4.25 -1.03
N ASP A 11 15.04 -5.36 -1.77
CA ASP A 11 14.93 -5.35 -3.21
C ASP A 11 13.46 -5.49 -3.62
N SER A 12 13.05 -4.67 -4.61
CA SER A 12 11.69 -4.73 -5.14
C SER A 12 11.38 -6.06 -5.82
N SER A 13 12.40 -6.83 -6.20
CA SER A 13 12.19 -8.16 -6.81
C SER A 13 11.43 -9.11 -5.89
N SER A 14 11.47 -8.88 -4.57
CA SER A 14 10.71 -9.70 -3.62
C SER A 14 9.20 -9.54 -3.78
N LEU A 15 8.75 -8.50 -4.50
CA LEU A 15 7.34 -8.23 -4.78
C LEU A 15 6.90 -8.74 -6.15
N ALA A 16 7.81 -9.34 -6.92
CA ALA A 16 7.50 -9.81 -8.27
C ALA A 16 6.38 -10.85 -8.24
N GLY A 17 5.45 -10.72 -9.17
CA GLY A 17 4.32 -11.65 -9.29
C GLY A 17 3.18 -11.42 -8.32
N LYS A 18 3.26 -10.40 -7.50
CA LYS A 18 2.22 -10.11 -6.50
C LYS A 18 1.30 -8.98 -6.94
N TYR A 19 0.07 -9.01 -6.43
CA TYR A 19 -0.80 -7.84 -6.41
C TYR A 19 -0.26 -6.90 -5.34
N ILE A 20 -0.19 -5.61 -5.67
CA ILE A 20 0.38 -4.61 -4.77
C ILE A 20 -0.66 -3.56 -4.44
N GLY A 21 -0.85 -3.30 -3.16
CA GLY A 21 -1.62 -2.14 -2.72
C GLY A 21 -0.67 -1.01 -2.35
N LEU A 22 -0.60 0.04 -3.18
CA LEU A 22 0.16 1.24 -2.85
C LEU A 22 -0.67 2.08 -1.89
N TYR A 23 -0.22 2.17 -0.65
CA TYR A 23 -0.95 2.82 0.43
C TYR A 23 -0.35 4.18 0.75
N PHE A 24 -1.02 5.23 0.26
CA PHE A 24 -0.62 6.62 0.47
C PHE A 24 -1.23 7.10 1.78
N SER A 25 -0.38 7.37 2.78
CA SER A 25 -0.83 7.56 4.15
C SER A 25 0.17 8.36 4.98
N ALA A 26 -0.29 8.84 6.14
CA ALA A 26 0.55 9.54 7.10
C ALA A 26 -0.06 9.47 8.49
N SER A 27 0.79 9.61 9.51
CA SER A 27 0.32 9.54 10.91
C SER A 27 -0.60 10.68 11.30
N TRP A 28 -0.45 11.85 10.65
CA TRP A 28 -1.28 13.03 10.94
C TRP A 28 -2.68 12.95 10.35
N CYS A 29 -2.94 11.91 9.57
CA CYS A 29 -4.22 11.73 8.88
C CYS A 29 -5.12 10.81 9.71
N ALA A 30 -6.16 11.35 10.34
CA ALA A 30 -7.06 10.56 11.17
C ALA A 30 -7.79 9.46 10.38
N PRO A 31 -8.34 9.72 9.18
CA PRO A 31 -8.94 8.65 8.37
C PRO A 31 -7.95 7.55 8.01
N CYS A 32 -6.68 7.88 7.84
CA CYS A 32 -5.64 6.88 7.57
C CYS A 32 -5.48 5.95 8.77
N ARG A 33 -5.42 6.51 9.97
CA ARG A 33 -5.30 5.71 11.19
C ARG A 33 -6.51 4.81 11.41
N ALA A 34 -7.70 5.27 10.98
CA ALA A 34 -8.92 4.46 11.07
C ALA A 34 -8.92 3.33 10.05
N PHE A 35 -8.37 3.55 8.85
CA PHE A 35 -8.35 2.55 7.79
C PHE A 35 -7.26 1.50 7.99
N THR A 36 -6.11 1.86 8.54
CA THR A 36 -4.95 0.95 8.65
C THR A 36 -5.29 -0.40 9.29
N PRO A 37 -6.08 -0.49 10.38
CA PRO A 37 -6.44 -1.81 10.92
C PRO A 37 -7.21 -2.69 9.94
N LEU A 38 -8.07 -2.11 9.12
CA LEU A 38 -8.81 -2.84 8.10
C LEU A 38 -7.87 -3.37 7.02
N LEU A 39 -6.94 -2.53 6.60
CA LEU A 39 -5.94 -2.91 5.62
C LEU A 39 -5.03 -4.02 6.15
N LYS A 40 -4.64 -3.93 7.42
CA LYS A 40 -3.80 -4.94 8.05
C LYS A 40 -4.49 -6.30 8.05
N GLN A 41 -5.76 -6.35 8.42
CA GLN A 41 -6.52 -7.59 8.40
C GLN A 41 -6.62 -8.16 6.99
N PHE A 42 -6.93 -7.31 6.02
CA PHE A 42 -7.05 -7.72 4.62
C PHE A 42 -5.72 -8.26 4.09
N ARG A 43 -4.63 -7.57 4.38
CA ARG A 43 -3.30 -8.01 3.96
C ARG A 43 -2.94 -9.35 4.59
N ASP A 44 -3.18 -9.52 5.88
CA ASP A 44 -2.88 -10.79 6.56
C ASP A 44 -3.69 -11.94 5.98
N ASP A 45 -4.95 -11.68 5.61
CA ASP A 45 -5.81 -12.69 5.01
C ASP A 45 -5.36 -13.11 3.60
N HIS A 46 -4.71 -12.21 2.87
CA HIS A 46 -4.37 -12.45 1.46
C HIS A 46 -2.88 -12.49 1.16
N LEU A 47 -2.04 -12.36 2.16
CA LEU A 47 -0.58 -12.37 1.96
C LEU A 47 -0.13 -13.68 1.28
N ASP A 48 -0.67 -14.80 1.71
CA ASP A 48 -0.33 -16.12 1.15
C ASP A 48 -0.93 -16.30 -0.25
N ASN A 49 -1.86 -15.45 -0.64
CA ASN A 49 -2.49 -15.51 -1.96
C ASN A 49 -1.86 -14.54 -2.96
N GLY A 50 -0.71 -13.95 -2.60
CA GLY A 50 0.02 -13.09 -3.51
C GLY A 50 -0.34 -11.62 -3.43
N PHE A 51 -0.85 -11.14 -2.30
CA PHE A 51 -1.12 -9.72 -2.09
C PHE A 51 -0.12 -9.14 -1.09
N GLU A 52 0.44 -7.98 -1.40
CA GLU A 52 1.27 -7.24 -0.45
C GLU A 52 0.98 -5.75 -0.53
N VAL A 53 1.22 -5.07 0.57
CA VAL A 53 1.04 -3.62 0.67
C VAL A 53 2.42 -2.96 0.62
N VAL A 54 2.48 -1.79 0.00
CA VAL A 54 3.66 -0.92 0.06
C VAL A 54 3.20 0.45 0.55
N LEU A 55 3.74 0.87 1.68
CA LEU A 55 3.43 2.19 2.23
C LEU A 55 4.17 3.28 1.45
N VAL A 56 3.43 4.30 1.04
CA VAL A 56 3.99 5.54 0.49
C VAL A 56 3.67 6.64 1.51
N ASN A 57 4.65 7.02 2.29
CA ASN A 57 4.45 7.82 3.50
C ASN A 57 4.65 9.31 3.28
N PHE A 58 3.77 10.13 3.86
CA PHE A 58 3.82 11.58 3.74
C PHE A 58 3.95 12.29 5.09
N ASP A 59 4.52 11.62 6.10
CA ASP A 59 4.89 12.28 7.35
C ASP A 59 6.00 13.30 7.09
N LYS A 60 6.18 14.22 8.03
CA LYS A 60 7.15 15.30 7.89
C LYS A 60 8.59 14.84 8.08
N SER A 61 8.79 13.72 8.77
CA SER A 61 10.12 13.22 9.08
C SER A 61 10.15 11.71 9.06
N ASN A 62 11.35 11.15 8.91
CA ASN A 62 11.54 9.71 9.00
C ASN A 62 11.24 9.19 10.41
N THR A 63 11.49 9.98 11.43
CA THR A 63 11.16 9.62 12.82
C THR A 63 9.65 9.43 12.97
N ASP A 64 8.86 10.34 12.44
CA ASP A 64 7.40 10.23 12.50
C ASP A 64 6.90 9.02 11.71
N LYS A 65 7.48 8.77 10.54
CA LYS A 65 7.17 7.59 9.74
C LYS A 65 7.43 6.29 10.53
N ARG A 66 8.61 6.19 11.15
CA ARG A 66 8.98 5.01 11.92
C ARG A 66 8.03 4.78 13.09
N ARG A 67 7.65 5.84 13.76
CA ARG A 67 6.70 5.77 14.86
C ARG A 67 5.33 5.29 14.37
N TYR A 68 4.88 5.82 13.26
CA TYR A 68 3.59 5.45 12.65
C TYR A 68 3.55 3.97 12.30
N ILE A 69 4.61 3.47 11.64
CA ILE A 69 4.70 2.06 11.28
C ILE A 69 4.64 1.18 12.54
N ARG A 70 5.42 1.53 13.56
CA ARG A 70 5.47 0.77 14.80
C ARG A 70 4.14 0.79 15.54
N ASP A 71 3.57 1.97 15.72
CA ASP A 71 2.35 2.14 16.53
C ASP A 71 1.13 1.54 15.84
N SER A 72 1.13 1.49 14.52
CA SER A 72 0.05 0.91 13.74
C SER A 72 0.21 -0.58 13.48
N GLY A 73 1.35 -1.15 13.85
CA GLY A 73 1.62 -2.57 13.61
C GLY A 73 1.76 -2.94 12.15
N MET A 74 2.23 -2.02 11.32
CA MET A 74 2.45 -2.29 9.90
C MET A 74 3.65 -3.22 9.72
N GLU A 75 3.44 -4.32 9.00
CA GLU A 75 4.49 -5.32 8.77
C GLU A 75 4.93 -5.37 7.30
N TRP A 76 4.43 -4.47 6.47
CA TRP A 76 4.70 -4.44 5.03
C TRP A 76 5.82 -3.45 4.69
N PRO A 77 6.37 -3.57 3.47
CA PRO A 77 7.39 -2.64 3.01
C PRO A 77 6.87 -1.22 2.81
N SER A 78 7.82 -0.30 2.69
CA SER A 78 7.51 1.08 2.33
C SER A 78 8.51 1.61 1.32
N VAL A 79 8.10 2.65 0.59
CA VAL A 79 9.04 3.45 -0.21
C VAL A 79 9.97 4.17 0.75
N GLU A 80 11.27 4.14 0.47
CA GLU A 80 12.29 4.69 1.35
C GLU A 80 12.00 6.14 1.72
N GLY A 81 12.13 6.44 3.00
CA GLY A 81 11.99 7.80 3.52
C GLY A 81 10.55 8.22 3.74
N ALA A 82 10.39 9.46 4.21
CA ALA A 82 9.11 10.11 4.44
C ALA A 82 9.02 11.31 3.51
N ARG A 83 7.91 11.42 2.77
CA ARG A 83 7.62 12.55 1.89
C ARG A 83 8.78 12.92 0.95
N ARG A 84 9.50 11.91 0.49
CA ARG A 84 10.62 12.08 -0.43
C ARG A 84 10.12 12.31 -1.86
N LYS A 85 11.05 12.70 -2.73
CA LYS A 85 10.75 12.91 -4.15
C LYS A 85 10.11 11.67 -4.79
N ALA A 86 10.60 10.47 -4.47
CA ALA A 86 10.02 9.24 -5.00
C ALA A 86 8.55 9.08 -4.59
N SER A 87 8.23 9.38 -3.33
CA SER A 87 6.85 9.31 -2.84
C SER A 87 5.95 10.32 -3.54
N LYS A 88 6.45 11.55 -3.72
CA LYS A 88 5.71 12.60 -4.43
C LYS A 88 5.49 12.25 -5.89
N ASN A 89 6.50 11.66 -6.55
CA ASN A 89 6.37 11.23 -7.94
C ASN A 89 5.32 10.13 -8.09
N LEU A 90 5.25 9.19 -7.15
CA LEU A 90 4.22 8.16 -7.17
C LEU A 90 2.83 8.76 -7.00
N ALA A 91 2.68 9.68 -6.05
CA ALA A 91 1.39 10.35 -5.83
C ALA A 91 0.94 11.08 -7.07
N GLU A 92 1.86 11.75 -7.77
CA GLU A 92 1.57 12.45 -9.00
C GLU A 92 1.21 11.48 -10.13
N THR A 93 2.00 10.41 -10.29
CA THR A 93 1.76 9.39 -11.33
C THR A 93 0.37 8.78 -11.21
N TYR A 94 -0.06 8.46 -10.00
CA TYR A 94 -1.35 7.84 -9.76
C TYR A 94 -2.46 8.84 -9.43
N GLN A 95 -2.17 10.13 -9.56
CA GLN A 95 -3.15 11.21 -9.37
C GLN A 95 -3.82 11.19 -8.01
N VAL A 96 -3.02 10.95 -6.98
CA VAL A 96 -3.49 10.92 -5.59
C VAL A 96 -3.85 12.34 -5.15
N GLN A 97 -5.10 12.53 -4.71
CA GLN A 97 -5.62 13.83 -4.32
C GLN A 97 -5.91 13.96 -2.84
N GLY A 98 -5.76 12.88 -2.08
CA GLY A 98 -6.03 12.91 -0.65
C GLY A 98 -5.58 11.63 0.02
N TYR A 99 -5.77 11.56 1.33
CA TYR A 99 -5.33 10.43 2.14
C TYR A 99 -6.48 9.97 3.04
N PRO A 100 -6.63 8.67 3.26
CA PRO A 100 -5.85 7.59 2.67
C PRO A 100 -6.25 7.34 1.21
N THR A 101 -5.29 6.89 0.41
CA THR A 101 -5.54 6.38 -0.94
C THR A 101 -4.86 5.03 -1.06
N LEU A 102 -5.55 4.06 -1.63
CA LEU A 102 -4.98 2.74 -1.88
C LEU A 102 -5.20 2.40 -3.36
N ILE A 103 -4.08 2.31 -4.08
CA ILE A 103 -4.08 1.96 -5.51
C ILE A 103 -3.68 0.49 -5.60
N ILE A 104 -4.53 -0.31 -6.23
CA ILE A 104 -4.24 -1.74 -6.41
C ILE A 104 -3.63 -1.96 -7.78
N LEU A 105 -2.46 -2.59 -7.82
CA LEU A 105 -1.77 -2.98 -9.03
C LEU A 105 -1.79 -4.48 -9.19
N ASP A 106 -1.94 -4.96 -10.43
CA ASP A 106 -1.83 -6.39 -10.73
C ASP A 106 -0.34 -6.80 -10.81
N PRO A 107 -0.04 -8.10 -11.00
CA PRO A 107 1.35 -8.56 -11.08
C PRO A 107 2.16 -7.96 -12.24
N HIS A 108 1.50 -7.36 -13.22
CA HIS A 108 2.15 -6.71 -14.36
C HIS A 108 2.33 -5.21 -14.14
N GLY A 109 1.90 -4.67 -12.99
CA GLY A 109 2.00 -3.25 -12.69
C GLY A 109 0.86 -2.40 -13.22
N ASN A 110 -0.19 -3.00 -13.75
CA ASN A 110 -1.36 -2.26 -14.24
C ASN A 110 -2.30 -1.95 -13.09
N VAL A 111 -2.95 -0.77 -13.14
CA VAL A 111 -3.92 -0.38 -12.13
C VAL A 111 -5.18 -1.22 -12.26
N VAL A 112 -5.53 -1.93 -11.20
CA VAL A 112 -6.80 -2.66 -11.10
C VAL A 112 -7.90 -1.72 -10.63
N THR A 113 -7.61 -0.94 -9.59
CA THR A 113 -8.55 0.06 -9.06
C THR A 113 -7.79 1.12 -8.26
N ASP A 114 -8.29 2.34 -8.31
CA ASP A 114 -7.83 3.44 -7.47
C ASP A 114 -8.73 3.63 -6.23
N ARG A 115 -9.67 2.73 -6.02
CA ARG A 115 -10.65 2.78 -4.93
C ARG A 115 -10.47 1.63 -3.94
N GLY A 116 -9.23 1.29 -3.67
CA GLY A 116 -8.91 0.21 -2.74
C GLY A 116 -9.44 0.46 -1.33
N VAL A 117 -9.43 1.72 -0.88
CA VAL A 117 -9.95 2.05 0.46
C VAL A 117 -11.44 1.67 0.57
N ASP A 118 -12.24 2.07 -0.42
CA ASP A 118 -13.66 1.74 -0.42
C ASP A 118 -13.91 0.24 -0.53
N ALA A 119 -13.16 -0.42 -1.41
CA ALA A 119 -13.32 -1.86 -1.61
C ALA A 119 -13.07 -2.65 -0.32
N ILE A 120 -12.01 -2.32 0.40
CA ILE A 120 -11.67 -3.02 1.64
C ILE A 120 -12.62 -2.62 2.77
N THR A 121 -13.05 -1.36 2.80
CA THR A 121 -13.96 -0.89 3.84
C THR A 121 -15.32 -1.54 3.74
N TYR A 122 -15.86 -1.65 2.53
CA TYR A 122 -17.25 -2.09 2.33
C TYR A 122 -17.40 -3.51 1.83
N GLU A 123 -16.38 -4.09 1.17
CA GLU A 123 -16.47 -5.40 0.56
C GLU A 123 -15.21 -6.25 0.79
N PRO A 124 -14.74 -6.36 2.05
CA PRO A 124 -13.46 -7.04 2.30
C PRO A 124 -13.46 -8.52 1.93
N GLU A 125 -14.61 -9.19 2.00
CA GLU A 125 -14.68 -10.63 1.71
C GLU A 125 -14.56 -10.94 0.22
N THR A 126 -14.91 -10.00 -0.67
CA THR A 126 -14.96 -10.25 -2.11
C THR A 126 -13.97 -9.46 -2.93
N ALA A 127 -13.39 -8.41 -2.36
CA ALA A 127 -12.55 -7.47 -3.11
C ALA A 127 -11.40 -8.16 -3.83
N PHE A 128 -10.63 -8.98 -3.13
CA PHE A 128 -9.45 -9.61 -3.73
C PHE A 128 -9.83 -10.56 -4.87
N GLY A 129 -10.90 -11.34 -4.68
CA GLY A 129 -11.39 -12.22 -5.72
C GLY A 129 -11.82 -11.46 -6.98
N GLN A 130 -12.43 -10.28 -6.80
CA GLN A 130 -12.81 -9.44 -7.92
C GLN A 130 -11.59 -8.89 -8.65
N TRP A 131 -10.56 -8.50 -7.93
CA TRP A 131 -9.33 -7.98 -8.54
C TRP A 131 -8.64 -9.04 -9.40
N ILE A 132 -8.60 -10.27 -8.95
CA ILE A 132 -8.00 -11.38 -9.70
C ILE A 132 -8.75 -11.61 -11.01
N LYS A 133 -10.09 -11.48 -11.01
CA LYS A 133 -10.90 -11.67 -12.22
C LYS A 133 -10.60 -10.66 -13.30
N PHE A 134 -10.12 -9.48 -12.93
CA PHE A 134 -9.82 -8.42 -13.89
C PHE A 134 -8.34 -8.39 -14.28
N GLU A 135 -7.57 -9.40 -13.89
CA GLU A 135 -6.18 -9.50 -14.30
C GLU A 135 -6.13 -9.62 -15.83
N THR A 136 -5.32 -8.75 -16.45
CA THR A 136 -5.15 -8.78 -17.90
C THR A 136 -4.35 -10.02 -18.29
N PRO A 137 -4.88 -10.87 -19.20
CA PRO A 137 -4.11 -12.01 -19.67
C PRO A 137 -2.80 -11.55 -20.31
N ASP A 138 -1.77 -12.37 -20.20
CA ASP A 138 -0.52 -12.12 -20.90
C ASP A 138 -0.79 -12.10 -22.41
N ALA A 139 -0.33 -11.03 -23.04
CA ALA A 139 -0.51 -10.90 -24.47
C ALA A 139 0.32 -11.93 -25.24
#